data_1a62c629cff2c59b44c29e5d345816cd
#
_entry.id   1a62c629cff2c59b44c29e5d345816cd
#
_cell.length_a   1.000
_cell.length_b   1.000
_cell.length_c   1.000
_cell.angle_alpha   90.00
_cell.angle_beta   90.00
_cell.angle_gamma   90.00
#
_symmetry.space_group_name_H-M   'P 1'
#
loop_
_entity.id
_entity.type
_entity.pdbx_description
1 polymer ?
#
loop_
_entity_poly.entity_id
_entity_poly.type
_entity_poly.pdbx_seq_one_letter_code
_entity_poly.pdbx_strand_id
1 'polypeptide(L)'
;EILRCLVGSEMCIRDSHKEDVDLICEMGANTVRLAHYQHNRAFYDLCDERGLVVWAEIPYISRHMPNGVENTLSQMSELVSQNYNHPSIVVWGLSNEITMGGAADKSLIENHHMLNDLCHALDKTRPTTQAVVTMCDKSEEYVHIPDVLSYNHYFGWYGGSVDMYGRWFDDFHKKYPNKAIGISEYGCEALNWHSAKPVQGDYTEEYQAYYHEELIKQIAARPYLWATHVWNMFDFAADARNEGGENGMNHKGLVTFDRKYKKDSFYAYKAWLSDEPFVHICSKRFVDHAEDTVKITVYTNQPSVELFANGESLGVQKKGEFPFFYFSVKNSGVTKLKAVAGDCTDESEIRKVEKDNPDYVMQEEGAVINWFEIDMPDGMLSINNTIGDILKTFKGKLVLLSVAKMLMSGSKGGDKSIVCLLYTSPSPRDISGS
;
A
#
# COMPACT_ATOMS: atom_id res chain seq x y z
N GLU A 1 -21.06 -25.38 -15.45
CA GLU A 1 -20.19 -24.26 -14.98
C GLU A 1 -18.69 -24.58 -15.09
N ILE A 2 -18.25 -25.78 -14.74
CA ILE A 2 -16.81 -26.17 -14.83
C ILE A 2 -16.28 -26.21 -16.27
N LEU A 3 -17.11 -26.53 -17.26
CA LEU A 3 -16.72 -26.54 -18.68
C LEU A 3 -16.62 -25.13 -19.31
N ARG A 4 -17.27 -24.13 -18.76
CA ARG A 4 -17.08 -22.73 -19.15
C ARG A 4 -15.73 -22.17 -18.67
N CYS A 5 -15.17 -22.70 -17.59
CA CYS A 5 -13.87 -22.27 -17.06
C CYS A 5 -12.68 -22.74 -17.91
N LEU A 6 -12.79 -23.82 -18.72
CA LEU A 6 -11.65 -24.37 -19.47
C LEU A 6 -11.45 -23.73 -20.85
N VAL A 7 -12.49 -23.20 -21.49
CA VAL A 7 -12.40 -22.55 -22.80
C VAL A 7 -12.50 -21.02 -22.70
N GLY A 8 -13.09 -20.50 -21.61
CA GLY A 8 -13.20 -19.06 -21.35
C GLY A 8 -12.07 -18.47 -20.50
N SER A 9 -11.22 -19.31 -19.87
CA SER A 9 -10.27 -18.81 -18.86
C SER A 9 -9.19 -17.90 -19.41
N GLU A 10 -8.60 -18.19 -20.57
CA GLU A 10 -7.59 -17.30 -21.16
C GLU A 10 -8.19 -15.97 -21.64
N MET A 11 -9.37 -15.96 -22.26
CA MET A 11 -10.05 -14.72 -22.62
C MET A 11 -10.46 -13.92 -21.39
N CYS A 12 -11.04 -14.56 -20.37
CA CYS A 12 -11.43 -13.88 -19.13
C CYS A 12 -10.21 -13.32 -18.37
N ILE A 13 -9.09 -14.05 -18.36
CA ILE A 13 -7.83 -13.58 -17.73
C ILE A 13 -7.27 -12.38 -18.50
N ARG A 14 -7.25 -12.43 -19.84
CA ARG A 14 -6.78 -11.30 -20.66
C ARG A 14 -7.68 -10.08 -20.50
N ASP A 15 -9.00 -10.25 -20.44
CA ASP A 15 -9.94 -9.17 -20.23
C ASP A 15 -9.76 -8.54 -18.86
N SER A 16 -9.52 -9.33 -17.80
CA SER A 16 -9.23 -8.82 -16.46
C SER A 16 -7.90 -8.07 -16.42
N HIS A 17 -6.84 -8.58 -17.06
CA HIS A 17 -5.56 -7.88 -17.16
C HIS A 17 -5.68 -6.57 -17.94
N LYS A 18 -6.51 -6.56 -19.01
CA LYS A 18 -6.77 -5.35 -19.77
C LYS A 18 -7.49 -4.30 -18.92
N GLU A 19 -8.51 -4.69 -18.16
CA GLU A 19 -9.22 -3.81 -17.24
C GLU A 19 -8.26 -3.22 -16.19
N ASP A 20 -7.40 -4.05 -15.60
CA ASP A 20 -6.41 -3.60 -14.62
C ASP A 20 -5.43 -2.58 -15.22
N VAL A 21 -4.89 -2.87 -16.41
CA VAL A 21 -3.98 -1.95 -17.12
C VAL A 21 -4.70 -0.67 -17.55
N ASP A 22 -5.95 -0.75 -18.00
CA ASP A 22 -6.73 0.43 -18.38
C ASP A 22 -6.95 1.35 -17.16
N LEU A 23 -7.24 0.80 -15.99
CA LEU A 23 -7.38 1.58 -14.74
C LEU A 23 -6.04 2.22 -14.30
N ILE A 24 -4.93 1.50 -14.43
CA ILE A 24 -3.58 2.02 -14.15
C ILE A 24 -3.26 3.21 -15.07
N CYS A 25 -3.53 3.06 -16.37
CA CYS A 25 -3.32 4.11 -17.36
C CYS A 25 -4.28 5.30 -17.16
N GLU A 26 -5.55 5.04 -16.81
CA GLU A 26 -6.53 6.10 -16.49
C GLU A 26 -6.06 6.99 -15.35
N MET A 27 -5.44 6.39 -14.33
CA MET A 27 -4.87 7.12 -13.20
C MET A 27 -3.67 8.00 -13.63
N GLY A 28 -3.06 7.71 -14.77
CA GLY A 28 -1.87 8.39 -15.26
C GLY A 28 -0.56 7.80 -14.74
N ALA A 29 -0.59 6.62 -14.12
CA ALA A 29 0.64 5.93 -13.70
C ALA A 29 1.47 5.50 -14.91
N ASN A 30 2.78 5.63 -14.80
CA ASN A 30 3.73 5.29 -15.85
C ASN A 30 4.60 4.08 -15.51
N THR A 31 4.50 3.55 -14.29
CA THR A 31 5.28 2.41 -13.82
C THR A 31 4.44 1.48 -12.97
N VAL A 32 4.77 0.19 -13.03
CA VAL A 32 4.19 -0.86 -12.21
C VAL A 32 5.28 -1.77 -11.64
N ARG A 33 5.14 -2.15 -10.39
CA ARG A 33 5.88 -3.24 -9.79
C ARG A 33 4.99 -4.47 -9.74
N LEU A 34 5.38 -5.52 -10.44
CA LEU A 34 4.63 -6.77 -10.51
C LEU A 34 5.05 -7.68 -9.36
N ALA A 35 4.55 -7.33 -8.18
CA ALA A 35 4.86 -8.01 -6.92
C ALA A 35 4.03 -9.30 -6.78
N HIS A 36 4.56 -10.35 -6.21
CA HIS A 36 5.94 -10.63 -5.79
C HIS A 36 6.47 -11.84 -6.55
N TYR A 37 6.07 -12.02 -7.80
CA TYR A 37 6.36 -13.20 -8.63
C TYR A 37 6.19 -12.87 -10.12
N GLN A 38 6.66 -13.76 -10.97
CA GLN A 38 6.45 -13.63 -12.42
C GLN A 38 4.95 -13.64 -12.73
N HIS A 39 4.47 -12.58 -13.39
CA HIS A 39 3.09 -12.45 -13.81
C HIS A 39 2.81 -13.17 -15.14
N ASN A 40 1.55 -13.23 -15.54
CA ASN A 40 1.14 -13.78 -16.82
C ASN A 40 1.74 -12.94 -17.98
N ARG A 41 2.20 -13.62 -19.03
CA ARG A 41 2.80 -12.98 -20.20
C ARG A 41 1.90 -11.91 -20.83
N ALA A 42 0.59 -12.13 -20.87
CA ALA A 42 -0.35 -11.16 -21.39
C ALA A 42 -0.32 -9.80 -20.67
N PHE A 43 0.06 -9.80 -19.38
CA PHE A 43 0.21 -8.54 -18.63
C PHE A 43 1.45 -7.76 -19.09
N TYR A 44 2.57 -8.45 -19.34
CA TYR A 44 3.78 -7.81 -19.89
C TYR A 44 3.52 -7.30 -21.31
N ASP A 45 2.82 -8.08 -22.17
CA ASP A 45 2.42 -7.64 -23.50
C ASP A 45 1.60 -6.34 -23.45
N LEU A 46 0.65 -6.24 -22.51
CA LEU A 46 -0.15 -5.02 -22.32
C LEU A 46 0.69 -3.84 -21.81
N CYS A 47 1.67 -4.10 -20.92
CA CYS A 47 2.60 -3.06 -20.47
C CYS A 47 3.45 -2.53 -21.65
N ASP A 48 3.94 -3.42 -22.51
CA ASP A 48 4.67 -3.06 -23.72
C ASP A 48 3.80 -2.18 -24.65
N GLU A 49 2.55 -2.58 -24.89
CA GLU A 49 1.59 -1.85 -25.75
C GLU A 49 1.24 -0.47 -25.20
N ARG A 50 1.14 -0.34 -23.86
CA ARG A 50 0.73 0.90 -23.18
C ARG A 50 1.90 1.80 -22.78
N GLY A 51 3.13 1.32 -22.93
CA GLY A 51 4.33 2.08 -22.55
C GLY A 51 4.53 2.19 -21.03
N LEU A 52 4.01 1.23 -20.24
CA LEU A 52 4.24 1.16 -18.81
C LEU A 52 5.64 0.61 -18.53
N VAL A 53 6.32 1.24 -17.59
CA VAL A 53 7.62 0.76 -17.09
C VAL A 53 7.40 -0.31 -16.03
N VAL A 54 8.09 -1.45 -16.16
CA VAL A 54 7.87 -2.63 -15.32
C VAL A 54 9.09 -2.95 -14.46
N TRP A 55 8.84 -3.16 -13.17
CA TRP A 55 9.71 -3.88 -12.26
C TRP A 55 9.19 -5.32 -12.16
N ALA A 56 9.95 -6.30 -12.66
CA ALA A 56 9.65 -7.73 -12.58
C ALA A 56 10.52 -8.41 -11.51
N GLU A 57 9.95 -9.29 -10.70
CA GLU A 57 10.65 -9.91 -9.57
C GLU A 57 10.31 -11.39 -9.38
N ILE A 58 11.16 -12.11 -8.64
CA ILE A 58 10.96 -13.50 -8.24
C ILE A 58 10.30 -13.58 -6.85
N PRO A 59 9.59 -14.68 -6.51
CA PRO A 59 8.94 -14.88 -5.20
C PRO A 59 9.94 -15.24 -4.09
N TYR A 60 10.99 -14.44 -3.93
CA TYR A 60 11.95 -14.55 -2.85
C TYR A 60 11.62 -13.49 -1.80
N ILE A 61 10.74 -13.86 -0.86
CA ILE A 61 10.08 -12.92 0.05
C ILE A 61 10.22 -13.33 1.52
N SER A 62 10.21 -12.34 2.40
CA SER A 62 10.07 -12.39 3.87
C SER A 62 11.17 -13.16 4.60
N ARG A 63 11.65 -14.29 4.08
CA ARG A 63 12.61 -15.14 4.78
C ARG A 63 13.56 -15.87 3.83
N HIS A 64 14.85 -15.76 4.11
CA HIS A 64 15.87 -16.60 3.45
C HIS A 64 15.80 -18.04 3.97
N MET A 65 15.82 -18.98 3.03
CA MET A 65 15.96 -20.42 3.32
C MET A 65 17.22 -20.94 2.62
N PRO A 66 18.25 -21.37 3.37
CA PRO A 66 19.52 -21.82 2.78
C PRO A 66 19.37 -22.99 1.78
N ASN A 67 18.37 -23.85 1.98
CA ASN A 67 18.03 -24.93 1.06
C ASN A 67 17.21 -24.47 -0.16
N GLY A 68 16.83 -23.21 -0.24
CA GLY A 68 16.07 -22.63 -1.35
C GLY A 68 16.93 -21.90 -2.38
N VAL A 69 18.25 -21.84 -2.23
CA VAL A 69 19.17 -21.09 -3.11
C VAL A 69 19.04 -21.51 -4.57
N GLU A 70 19.12 -22.82 -4.85
CA GLU A 70 18.98 -23.34 -6.23
C GLU A 70 17.61 -22.96 -6.85
N ASN A 71 16.56 -22.97 -6.06
CA ASN A 71 15.24 -22.58 -6.52
C ASN A 71 15.18 -21.08 -6.87
N THR A 72 15.78 -20.20 -6.07
CA THR A 72 15.81 -18.76 -6.38
C THR A 72 16.60 -18.47 -7.66
N LEU A 73 17.70 -19.15 -7.88
CA LEU A 73 18.50 -19.03 -9.11
C LEU A 73 17.76 -19.55 -10.34
N SER A 74 17.06 -20.71 -10.21
CA SER A 74 16.23 -21.25 -11.29
C SER A 74 15.13 -20.26 -11.68
N GLN A 75 14.37 -19.76 -10.70
CA GLN A 75 13.28 -18.81 -10.94
C GLN A 75 13.78 -17.50 -11.57
N MET A 76 14.93 -16.98 -11.14
CA MET A 76 15.53 -15.79 -11.74
C MET A 76 15.96 -16.06 -13.20
N SER A 77 16.56 -17.22 -13.45
CA SER A 77 16.93 -17.62 -14.82
C SER A 77 15.71 -17.71 -15.73
N GLU A 78 14.61 -18.29 -15.23
CA GLU A 78 13.35 -18.39 -15.96
C GLU A 78 12.73 -17.01 -16.20
N LEU A 79 12.63 -16.18 -15.16
CA LEU A 79 12.08 -14.83 -15.26
C LEU A 79 12.78 -14.02 -16.34
N VAL A 80 14.13 -13.95 -16.29
CA VAL A 80 14.93 -13.19 -17.25
C VAL A 80 14.81 -13.78 -18.64
N SER A 81 14.99 -15.10 -18.79
CA SER A 81 15.00 -15.76 -20.12
C SER A 81 13.65 -15.68 -20.83
N GLN A 82 12.55 -15.85 -20.10
CA GLN A 82 11.21 -15.82 -20.67
C GLN A 82 10.74 -14.41 -21.03
N ASN A 83 11.21 -13.41 -20.30
CA ASN A 83 10.72 -12.03 -20.43
C ASN A 83 11.78 -11.05 -20.98
N TYR A 84 12.91 -11.53 -21.43
CA TYR A 84 14.02 -10.71 -21.95
C TYR A 84 13.58 -9.71 -23.03
N ASN A 85 12.68 -10.13 -23.91
CA ASN A 85 12.22 -9.35 -25.05
C ASN A 85 11.09 -8.35 -24.76
N HIS A 86 10.64 -8.23 -23.49
CA HIS A 86 9.68 -7.21 -23.13
C HIS A 86 10.37 -5.87 -22.87
N PRO A 87 10.19 -4.86 -23.74
CA PRO A 87 10.85 -3.56 -23.59
C PRO A 87 10.32 -2.77 -22.39
N SER A 88 9.14 -3.08 -21.90
CA SER A 88 8.57 -2.47 -20.69
C SER A 88 9.39 -2.78 -19.43
N ILE A 89 10.00 -3.96 -19.34
CA ILE A 89 10.79 -4.34 -18.17
C ILE A 89 12.09 -3.54 -18.14
N VAL A 90 12.33 -2.82 -17.05
CA VAL A 90 13.51 -1.98 -16.87
C VAL A 90 14.41 -2.42 -15.72
N VAL A 91 13.90 -3.19 -14.77
CA VAL A 91 14.66 -3.71 -13.63
C VAL A 91 14.24 -5.14 -13.28
N TRP A 92 15.23 -5.94 -12.81
CA TRP A 92 15.03 -7.28 -12.26
C TRP A 92 15.08 -7.23 -10.74
N GLY A 93 13.97 -7.64 -10.08
CA GLY A 93 13.85 -7.65 -8.62
C GLY A 93 14.43 -8.92 -8.00
N LEU A 94 15.41 -8.77 -7.12
CA LEU A 94 16.10 -9.88 -6.46
C LEU A 94 15.31 -10.48 -5.32
N SER A 95 14.66 -9.64 -4.49
CA SER A 95 13.93 -10.07 -3.29
C SER A 95 12.97 -8.99 -2.77
N ASN A 96 12.05 -9.42 -1.89
CA ASN A 96 11.17 -8.55 -1.14
C ASN A 96 11.23 -8.85 0.35
N GLU A 97 11.51 -7.83 1.20
CA GLU A 97 11.46 -7.89 2.66
C GLU A 97 12.15 -9.11 3.29
N ILE A 98 13.19 -9.62 2.65
CA ILE A 98 13.80 -10.90 2.97
C ILE A 98 14.43 -10.97 4.38
N THR A 99 14.62 -9.82 5.02
CA THR A 99 15.11 -9.71 6.40
C THR A 99 13.99 -9.54 7.43
N MET A 100 12.71 -9.63 7.05
CA MET A 100 11.58 -9.59 7.98
C MET A 100 11.66 -10.73 9.01
N GLY A 101 12.13 -11.90 8.61
CA GLY A 101 12.30 -13.08 9.46
C GLY A 101 13.63 -13.17 10.24
N GLY A 102 14.50 -12.16 10.16
CA GLY A 102 15.80 -12.16 10.82
C GLY A 102 16.86 -11.27 10.17
N ALA A 103 18.04 -11.18 10.78
CA ALA A 103 19.16 -10.44 10.21
C ALA A 103 19.69 -11.09 8.92
N ALA A 104 20.32 -10.28 8.06
CA ALA A 104 21.04 -10.79 6.89
C ALA A 104 22.25 -11.63 7.32
N ASP A 105 22.15 -12.94 7.18
CA ASP A 105 23.26 -13.85 7.43
C ASP A 105 24.14 -14.02 6.16
N LYS A 106 25.26 -14.72 6.35
CA LYS A 106 26.22 -14.96 5.25
C LYS A 106 25.58 -15.68 4.05
N SER A 107 24.70 -16.64 4.28
CA SER A 107 24.03 -17.40 3.22
C SER A 107 23.07 -16.51 2.41
N LEU A 108 22.36 -15.60 3.05
CA LEU A 108 21.50 -14.61 2.40
C LEU A 108 22.34 -13.67 1.52
N ILE A 109 23.44 -13.14 2.07
CA ILE A 109 24.33 -12.22 1.34
C ILE A 109 24.92 -12.92 0.12
N GLU A 110 25.44 -14.15 0.28
CA GLU A 110 25.97 -14.97 -0.84
C GLU A 110 24.90 -15.22 -1.91
N ASN A 111 23.64 -15.54 -1.51
CA ASN A 111 22.57 -15.76 -2.47
C ASN A 111 22.21 -14.48 -3.25
N HIS A 112 22.22 -13.30 -2.58
CA HIS A 112 21.97 -12.04 -3.28
C HIS A 112 23.09 -11.70 -4.29
N HIS A 113 24.35 -11.96 -3.96
CA HIS A 113 25.44 -11.83 -4.92
C HIS A 113 25.25 -12.77 -6.12
N MET A 114 24.93 -14.06 -5.87
CA MET A 114 24.68 -15.01 -6.95
C MET A 114 23.52 -14.60 -7.85
N LEU A 115 22.41 -14.11 -7.27
CA LEU A 115 21.24 -13.61 -8.03
C LEU A 115 21.61 -12.37 -8.86
N ASN A 116 22.33 -11.42 -8.27
CA ASN A 116 22.79 -10.23 -8.96
C ASN A 116 23.71 -10.56 -10.14
N ASP A 117 24.70 -11.42 -9.91
CA ASP A 117 25.64 -11.86 -10.93
C ASP A 117 24.94 -12.65 -12.05
N LEU A 118 23.96 -13.50 -11.70
CA LEU A 118 23.14 -14.23 -12.67
C LEU A 118 22.33 -13.28 -13.55
N CYS A 119 21.69 -12.27 -12.97
CA CYS A 119 20.97 -11.26 -13.75
C CYS A 119 21.89 -10.59 -14.78
N HIS A 120 23.07 -10.12 -14.35
CA HIS A 120 24.04 -9.47 -15.23
C HIS A 120 24.67 -10.41 -16.26
N ALA A 121 24.78 -11.71 -15.96
CA ALA A 121 25.24 -12.71 -16.92
C ALA A 121 24.19 -12.94 -18.03
N LEU A 122 22.92 -12.94 -17.68
CA LEU A 122 21.79 -13.16 -18.61
C LEU A 122 21.38 -11.88 -19.34
N ASP A 123 21.41 -10.73 -18.66
CA ASP A 123 21.02 -9.43 -19.19
C ASP A 123 22.00 -8.34 -18.76
N LYS A 124 22.79 -7.86 -19.70
CA LYS A 124 23.79 -6.80 -19.49
C LYS A 124 23.21 -5.38 -19.59
N THR A 125 21.93 -5.26 -19.87
CA THR A 125 21.30 -3.97 -20.21
C THR A 125 20.43 -3.42 -19.10
N ARG A 126 19.82 -4.29 -18.29
CA ARG A 126 18.89 -3.89 -17.22
C ARG A 126 19.56 -4.00 -15.86
N PRO A 127 19.36 -2.99 -15.00
CA PRO A 127 19.83 -3.03 -13.62
C PRO A 127 19.00 -3.99 -12.76
N THR A 128 19.60 -4.39 -11.65
CA THR A 128 18.95 -5.15 -10.58
C THR A 128 18.43 -4.22 -9.50
N THR A 129 17.40 -4.67 -8.78
CA THR A 129 16.82 -3.96 -7.64
C THR A 129 16.31 -4.94 -6.56
N GLN A 130 15.93 -4.41 -5.42
CA GLN A 130 15.24 -5.17 -4.37
C GLN A 130 14.34 -4.25 -3.53
N ALA A 131 13.33 -4.82 -2.88
CA ALA A 131 12.47 -4.13 -1.96
C ALA A 131 12.87 -4.47 -0.52
N VAL A 132 13.40 -3.49 0.19
CA VAL A 132 13.93 -3.66 1.56
C VAL A 132 12.87 -3.29 2.58
N VAL A 133 12.72 -4.10 3.61
CA VAL A 133 11.79 -3.83 4.72
C VAL A 133 12.25 -2.63 5.56
N THR A 134 11.29 -1.83 6.03
CA THR A 134 11.53 -0.62 6.85
C THR A 134 12.55 -0.82 7.99
N MET A 135 12.52 -1.97 8.68
CA MET A 135 13.34 -2.22 9.86
C MET A 135 14.80 -2.55 9.53
N CYS A 136 15.12 -2.83 8.26
CA CYS A 136 16.50 -3.15 7.87
C CYS A 136 17.38 -1.89 7.88
N ASP A 137 18.53 -1.99 8.55
CA ASP A 137 19.47 -0.87 8.60
C ASP A 137 20.02 -0.57 7.19
N LYS A 138 20.02 0.69 6.84
CA LYS A 138 20.51 1.18 5.54
C LYS A 138 22.00 0.98 5.30
N SER A 139 22.76 0.50 6.29
CA SER A 139 24.17 0.16 6.16
C SER A 139 24.46 -1.34 6.02
N GLU A 140 23.42 -2.19 6.06
CA GLU A 140 23.58 -3.63 5.85
C GLU A 140 24.16 -3.92 4.46
N GLU A 141 25.10 -4.87 4.37
CA GLU A 141 25.81 -5.21 3.13
C GLU A 141 24.84 -5.57 2.01
N TYR A 142 23.86 -6.43 2.29
CA TYR A 142 22.92 -6.89 1.27
C TYR A 142 22.09 -5.78 0.64
N VAL A 143 21.86 -4.69 1.38
CA VAL A 143 21.13 -3.51 0.89
C VAL A 143 21.84 -2.86 -0.31
N HIS A 144 23.16 -2.99 -0.39
CA HIS A 144 23.98 -2.35 -1.40
C HIS A 144 24.36 -3.25 -2.59
N ILE A 145 23.96 -4.53 -2.58
CA ILE A 145 24.28 -5.48 -3.67
C ILE A 145 23.63 -5.08 -5.00
N PRO A 146 22.30 -4.81 -5.11
CA PRO A 146 21.69 -4.47 -6.39
C PRO A 146 22.13 -3.10 -6.89
N ASP A 147 21.98 -2.84 -8.19
CA ASP A 147 22.37 -1.58 -8.83
C ASP A 147 21.56 -0.40 -8.29
N VAL A 148 20.25 -0.54 -8.21
CA VAL A 148 19.33 0.43 -7.64
C VAL A 148 18.59 -0.17 -6.44
N LEU A 149 18.01 0.66 -5.59
CA LEU A 149 17.45 0.22 -4.32
C LEU A 149 16.09 0.84 -4.09
N SER A 150 15.21 0.12 -3.37
CA SER A 150 13.95 0.67 -2.86
C SER A 150 13.61 0.11 -1.49
N TYR A 151 12.84 0.87 -0.73
CA TYR A 151 12.34 0.46 0.58
C TYR A 151 10.83 0.39 0.59
N ASN A 152 10.31 -0.59 1.32
CA ASN A 152 8.92 -0.66 1.73
C ASN A 152 8.77 0.14 3.03
N HIS A 153 8.08 1.27 2.95
CA HIS A 153 7.81 2.09 4.14
C HIS A 153 6.31 2.31 4.30
N TYR A 154 5.85 2.13 5.54
CA TYR A 154 4.46 2.34 5.92
C TYR A 154 4.35 3.30 7.10
N PHE A 155 5.17 4.37 7.08
CA PHE A 155 5.08 5.45 8.06
C PHE A 155 3.71 6.11 7.99
N GLY A 156 3.06 6.30 9.14
CA GLY A 156 1.71 6.79 9.18
C GLY A 156 0.63 5.72 9.01
N TRP A 157 1.02 4.44 8.87
CA TRP A 157 0.10 3.32 8.91
C TRP A 157 0.48 2.32 10.01
N TYR A 158 1.54 1.51 9.81
CA TYR A 158 1.99 0.56 10.83
C TYR A 158 2.78 1.21 11.97
N GLY A 159 3.28 2.41 11.80
CA GLY A 159 4.03 3.12 12.83
C GLY A 159 4.53 4.48 12.35
N GLY A 160 5.03 5.29 13.25
CA GLY A 160 5.48 6.64 12.95
C GLY A 160 4.37 7.56 12.44
N SER A 161 4.74 8.58 11.71
CA SER A 161 3.82 9.54 11.08
C SER A 161 4.15 9.71 9.60
N VAL A 162 3.16 10.11 8.81
CA VAL A 162 3.30 10.25 7.35
C VAL A 162 4.41 11.22 6.93
N ASP A 163 4.75 12.21 7.76
CA ASP A 163 5.81 13.18 7.49
C ASP A 163 7.24 12.59 7.60
N MET A 164 7.39 11.36 8.09
CA MET A 164 8.70 10.71 8.25
C MET A 164 9.33 10.32 6.91
N TYR A 165 8.55 10.10 5.86
CA TYR A 165 9.06 9.69 4.55
C TYR A 165 10.15 10.61 4.03
N GLY A 166 9.84 11.89 3.96
CA GLY A 166 10.78 12.87 3.43
C GLY A 166 12.11 12.88 4.16
N ARG A 167 12.06 12.93 5.48
CA ARG A 167 13.28 12.94 6.33
C ARG A 167 14.11 11.68 6.14
N TRP A 168 13.46 10.52 6.07
CA TRP A 168 14.16 9.25 5.92
C TRP A 168 14.90 9.17 4.57
N PHE A 169 14.24 9.55 3.46
CA PHE A 169 14.84 9.52 2.13
C PHE A 169 15.92 10.58 1.96
N ASP A 170 15.73 11.78 2.50
CA ASP A 170 16.76 12.83 2.49
C ASP A 170 18.03 12.38 3.24
N ASP A 171 17.88 11.76 4.40
CA ASP A 171 18.99 11.19 5.16
C ASP A 171 19.70 10.05 4.41
N PHE A 172 18.94 9.18 3.73
CA PHE A 172 19.51 8.13 2.90
C PHE A 172 20.32 8.72 1.74
N HIS A 173 19.71 9.60 0.97
CA HIS A 173 20.32 10.23 -0.20
C HIS A 173 21.58 11.04 0.19
N LYS A 174 21.54 11.73 1.31
CA LYS A 174 22.72 12.42 1.86
C LYS A 174 23.85 11.47 2.23
N LYS A 175 23.52 10.30 2.83
CA LYS A 175 24.53 9.31 3.25
C LYS A 175 25.09 8.54 2.07
N TYR A 176 24.28 8.25 1.06
CA TYR A 176 24.61 7.44 -0.12
C TYR A 176 24.24 8.15 -1.43
N PRO A 177 24.90 9.28 -1.77
CA PRO A 177 24.48 10.14 -2.89
C PRO A 177 24.60 9.47 -4.27
N ASN A 178 25.41 8.42 -4.38
CA ASN A 178 25.60 7.67 -5.64
C ASN A 178 24.71 6.43 -5.75
N LYS A 179 23.92 6.11 -4.73
CA LYS A 179 22.98 4.98 -4.75
C LYS A 179 21.57 5.49 -5.08
N ALA A 180 21.06 5.09 -6.24
CA ALA A 180 19.68 5.40 -6.60
C ALA A 180 18.73 4.73 -5.60
N ILE A 181 17.83 5.52 -5.03
CA ILE A 181 16.85 5.08 -4.00
C ILE A 181 15.43 5.37 -4.48
N GLY A 182 14.50 4.46 -4.23
CA GLY A 182 13.08 4.60 -4.53
C GLY A 182 12.20 4.08 -3.41
N ILE A 183 10.90 4.13 -3.62
CA ILE A 183 9.89 3.58 -2.73
C ILE A 183 9.23 2.40 -3.43
N SER A 184 9.45 1.20 -2.93
CA SER A 184 8.86 -0.02 -3.51
C SER A 184 7.45 -0.31 -3.02
N GLU A 185 7.13 0.11 -1.80
CA GLU A 185 5.77 0.04 -1.26
C GLU A 185 5.50 1.17 -0.28
N TYR A 186 4.31 1.76 -0.38
CA TYR A 186 3.71 2.67 0.60
C TYR A 186 2.20 2.68 0.43
N GLY A 187 1.45 2.83 1.51
CA GLY A 187 -0.01 2.85 1.47
C GLY A 187 -0.63 2.67 2.86
N CYS A 188 -1.93 2.86 2.93
CA CYS A 188 -2.75 2.56 4.10
C CYS A 188 -4.10 2.01 3.66
N GLU A 189 -4.79 1.31 4.55
CA GLU A 189 -6.05 0.67 4.21
C GLU A 189 -7.22 1.63 4.29
N ALA A 190 -8.23 1.38 3.44
CA ALA A 190 -9.51 2.05 3.49
C ALA A 190 -10.63 1.11 3.07
N LEU A 191 -11.65 1.03 3.90
CA LEU A 191 -12.90 0.36 3.60
C LEU A 191 -13.84 1.35 2.91
N ASN A 192 -14.32 0.99 1.73
CA ASN A 192 -15.16 1.89 0.92
C ASN A 192 -16.57 2.12 1.49
N TRP A 193 -16.90 1.49 2.61
CA TRP A 193 -18.14 1.68 3.35
C TRP A 193 -17.96 2.33 4.73
N HIS A 194 -16.70 2.58 5.15
CA HIS A 194 -16.41 3.16 6.46
C HIS A 194 -15.99 4.62 6.33
N SER A 195 -16.67 5.48 7.08
CA SER A 195 -16.38 6.91 7.18
C SER A 195 -16.43 7.37 8.62
N ALA A 196 -15.44 8.13 9.02
CA ALA A 196 -15.36 8.79 10.31
C ALA A 196 -14.48 10.03 10.21
N LYS A 197 -14.34 10.78 11.31
CA LYS A 197 -13.31 11.80 11.40
C LYS A 197 -11.95 11.12 11.34
N PRO A 198 -11.13 11.39 10.28
CA PRO A 198 -9.96 10.59 10.01
C PRO A 198 -8.91 10.67 11.10
N VAL A 199 -8.43 9.50 11.52
CA VAL A 199 -7.28 9.32 12.40
C VAL A 199 -6.40 8.19 11.87
N GLN A 200 -5.11 8.21 12.21
CA GLN A 200 -4.19 7.16 11.76
C GLN A 200 -4.68 5.78 12.21
N GLY A 201 -4.80 4.85 11.25
CA GLY A 201 -5.15 3.46 11.52
C GLY A 201 -6.65 3.18 11.64
N ASP A 202 -7.52 4.10 11.21
CA ASP A 202 -8.98 3.98 11.35
C ASP A 202 -9.68 3.30 10.17
N TYR A 203 -8.96 2.88 9.15
CA TYR A 203 -9.49 2.26 7.92
C TYR A 203 -10.48 3.15 7.12
N THR A 204 -10.50 4.45 7.36
CA THR A 204 -11.37 5.36 6.60
C THR A 204 -10.78 5.73 5.24
N GLU A 205 -11.65 5.96 4.27
CA GLU A 205 -11.23 6.47 2.95
C GLU A 205 -10.68 7.90 3.05
N GLU A 206 -11.19 8.68 3.99
CA GLU A 206 -10.72 10.03 4.30
C GLU A 206 -9.27 10.04 4.80
N TYR A 207 -8.89 9.07 5.65
CA TYR A 207 -7.51 8.93 6.08
C TYR A 207 -6.61 8.46 4.93
N GLN A 208 -7.07 7.51 4.12
CA GLN A 208 -6.31 7.07 2.94
C GLN A 208 -6.06 8.24 1.97
N ALA A 209 -7.07 9.05 1.68
CA ALA A 209 -6.94 10.23 0.84
C ALA A 209 -5.89 11.21 1.40
N TYR A 210 -6.01 11.57 2.69
CA TYR A 210 -5.04 12.42 3.39
C TYR A 210 -3.62 11.86 3.32
N TYR A 211 -3.46 10.56 3.60
CA TYR A 211 -2.16 9.88 3.56
C TYR A 211 -1.50 10.02 2.19
N HIS A 212 -2.23 9.72 1.12
CA HIS A 212 -1.71 9.81 -0.24
C HIS A 212 -1.49 11.26 -0.70
N GLU A 213 -2.33 12.22 -0.30
CA GLU A 213 -2.05 13.64 -0.55
C GLU A 213 -0.71 14.09 0.04
N GLU A 214 -0.42 13.67 1.29
CA GLU A 214 0.84 14.01 1.96
C GLU A 214 2.03 13.31 1.30
N LEU A 215 1.87 12.06 0.86
CA LEU A 215 2.92 11.34 0.12
C LEU A 215 3.20 11.97 -1.24
N ILE A 216 2.19 12.36 -2.00
CA ILE A 216 2.33 13.06 -3.28
C ILE A 216 3.19 14.31 -3.10
N LYS A 217 2.92 15.12 -2.08
CA LYS A 217 3.70 16.34 -1.75
C LYS A 217 5.16 16.00 -1.44
N GLN A 218 5.39 14.96 -0.64
CA GLN A 218 6.76 14.59 -0.25
C GLN A 218 7.55 13.97 -1.40
N ILE A 219 6.90 13.17 -2.25
CA ILE A 219 7.51 12.57 -3.45
C ILE A 219 7.86 13.67 -4.47
N ALA A 220 6.93 14.57 -4.76
CA ALA A 220 7.14 15.67 -5.70
C ALA A 220 8.34 16.56 -5.33
N ALA A 221 8.59 16.73 -4.03
CA ALA A 221 9.74 17.49 -3.52
C ALA A 221 11.08 16.75 -3.67
N ARG A 222 11.09 15.45 -4.11
CA ARG A 222 12.29 14.59 -4.14
C ARG A 222 12.55 13.95 -5.51
N PRO A 223 12.96 14.74 -6.51
CA PRO A 223 13.18 14.26 -7.88
C PRO A 223 14.31 13.25 -8.01
N TYR A 224 15.07 12.99 -6.94
CA TYR A 224 16.10 11.94 -6.91
C TYR A 224 15.54 10.54 -6.68
N LEU A 225 14.27 10.38 -6.29
CA LEU A 225 13.62 9.07 -6.20
C LEU A 225 13.44 8.49 -7.59
N TRP A 226 14.10 7.34 -7.86
CA TRP A 226 14.07 6.74 -9.19
C TRP A 226 12.73 6.12 -9.56
N ALA A 227 11.97 5.64 -8.56
CA ALA A 227 10.61 5.12 -8.72
C ALA A 227 9.86 5.16 -7.38
N THR A 228 8.53 5.21 -7.47
CA THR A 228 7.62 5.18 -6.30
C THR A 228 6.40 4.33 -6.65
N HIS A 229 6.15 3.26 -5.86
CA HIS A 229 5.07 2.33 -6.12
C HIS A 229 4.10 2.29 -4.93
N VAL A 230 2.85 2.57 -5.20
CA VAL A 230 1.77 2.45 -4.20
C VAL A 230 1.49 0.99 -3.93
N TRP A 231 1.35 0.63 -2.68
CA TRP A 231 0.79 -0.64 -2.27
C TRP A 231 -0.63 -0.44 -1.76
N ASN A 232 -1.63 -0.75 -2.54
CA ASN A 232 -1.65 -1.45 -3.83
C ASN A 232 -2.57 -0.71 -4.82
N MET A 233 -2.57 -1.08 -6.09
CA MET A 233 -3.56 -0.57 -7.05
C MET A 233 -4.95 -1.10 -6.74
N PHE A 234 -5.06 -2.37 -6.35
CA PHE A 234 -6.33 -3.05 -6.06
C PHE A 234 -6.35 -3.63 -4.65
N ASP A 235 -7.50 -3.64 -4.02
CA ASP A 235 -7.74 -4.51 -2.87
C ASP A 235 -7.57 -5.96 -3.30
N PHE A 236 -7.08 -6.82 -2.42
CA PHE A 236 -6.83 -8.22 -2.75
C PHE A 236 -7.05 -9.15 -1.56
N ALA A 237 -7.39 -10.42 -1.86
CA ALA A 237 -7.55 -11.44 -0.86
C ALA A 237 -6.18 -11.87 -0.27
N ALA A 238 -6.12 -12.00 1.04
CA ALA A 238 -4.97 -12.45 1.81
C ALA A 238 -5.46 -13.24 3.02
N ASP A 239 -5.71 -14.54 2.84
CA ASP A 239 -6.43 -15.41 3.76
C ASP A 239 -5.90 -15.44 5.19
N ALA A 240 -4.59 -15.33 5.35
CA ALA A 240 -3.93 -15.29 6.67
C ALA A 240 -3.98 -13.91 7.35
N ARG A 241 -4.55 -12.88 6.67
CA ARG A 241 -4.52 -11.51 7.17
C ARG A 241 -5.63 -11.28 8.19
N ASN A 242 -5.23 -10.79 9.36
CA ASN A 242 -6.12 -10.36 10.44
C ASN A 242 -5.48 -9.18 11.17
N GLU A 243 -5.47 -8.02 10.54
CA GLU A 243 -4.81 -6.80 11.04
C GLU A 243 -5.83 -5.70 11.40
N GLY A 244 -7.10 -6.00 11.43
CA GLY A 244 -8.22 -5.08 11.51
C GLY A 244 -8.90 -4.92 10.14
N GLY A 245 -10.00 -4.20 10.09
CA GLY A 245 -10.84 -4.12 8.89
C GLY A 245 -11.53 -5.46 8.58
N GLU A 246 -11.56 -5.84 7.32
CA GLU A 246 -12.16 -7.10 6.88
C GLU A 246 -11.10 -8.22 6.89
N ASN A 247 -11.43 -9.31 7.59
CA ASN A 247 -10.53 -10.46 7.71
C ASN A 247 -10.34 -11.17 6.35
N GLY A 248 -9.11 -11.61 6.08
CA GLY A 248 -8.77 -12.28 4.83
C GLY A 248 -8.64 -11.35 3.63
N MET A 249 -8.66 -10.03 3.86
CA MET A 249 -8.54 -9.02 2.81
C MET A 249 -7.44 -7.99 3.14
N ASN A 250 -6.86 -7.44 2.10
CA ASN A 250 -6.01 -6.25 2.18
C ASN A 250 -6.69 -5.11 1.43
N HIS A 251 -7.03 -4.05 2.14
CA HIS A 251 -7.76 -2.89 1.61
C HIS A 251 -6.86 -1.67 1.32
N LYS A 252 -5.57 -1.90 1.07
CA LYS A 252 -4.65 -0.82 0.64
C LYS A 252 -4.83 -0.42 -0.83
N GLY A 253 -5.73 -1.09 -1.55
CA GLY A 253 -6.05 -0.75 -2.93
C GLY A 253 -6.56 0.67 -3.10
N LEU A 254 -6.18 1.31 -4.20
CA LEU A 254 -6.80 2.55 -4.66
C LEU A 254 -8.15 2.27 -5.33
N VAL A 255 -8.38 1.02 -5.72
CA VAL A 255 -9.60 0.48 -6.33
C VAL A 255 -10.00 -0.79 -5.58
N THR A 256 -11.30 -1.02 -5.41
CA THR A 256 -11.81 -2.21 -4.73
C THR A 256 -11.47 -3.50 -5.47
N PHE A 257 -11.51 -4.64 -4.75
CA PHE A 257 -11.21 -5.97 -5.27
C PHE A 257 -11.98 -6.29 -6.57
N ASP A 258 -13.26 -5.93 -6.62
CA ASP A 258 -14.15 -6.17 -7.76
C ASP A 258 -14.07 -5.09 -8.87
N ARG A 259 -13.15 -4.15 -8.78
CA ARG A 259 -12.91 -3.01 -9.68
C ARG A 259 -14.07 -2.01 -9.80
N LYS A 260 -15.13 -2.17 -9.02
CA LYS A 260 -16.33 -1.33 -9.13
C LYS A 260 -16.17 0.07 -8.57
N TYR A 261 -15.35 0.21 -7.50
CA TYR A 261 -15.19 1.48 -6.83
C TYR A 261 -13.74 1.95 -6.85
N LYS A 262 -13.51 3.09 -7.47
CA LYS A 262 -12.29 3.86 -7.33
C LYS A 262 -12.41 4.67 -6.04
N LYS A 263 -11.47 4.50 -5.12
CA LYS A 263 -11.44 5.26 -3.86
C LYS A 263 -10.96 6.69 -4.13
N ASP A 264 -11.19 7.62 -3.21
CA ASP A 264 -10.80 9.02 -3.40
C ASP A 264 -9.29 9.18 -3.65
N SER A 265 -8.46 8.34 -3.06
CA SER A 265 -7.01 8.30 -3.30
C SER A 265 -6.64 7.99 -4.76
N PHE A 266 -7.42 7.22 -5.51
CA PHE A 266 -7.25 7.03 -6.96
C PHE A 266 -7.35 8.37 -7.69
N TYR A 267 -8.36 9.17 -7.35
CA TYR A 267 -8.58 10.47 -7.98
C TYR A 267 -7.56 11.53 -7.56
N ALA A 268 -6.97 11.41 -6.36
CA ALA A 268 -5.83 12.24 -5.97
C ALA A 268 -4.64 12.00 -6.90
N TYR A 269 -4.31 10.74 -7.21
CA TYR A 269 -3.26 10.40 -8.18
C TYR A 269 -3.66 10.80 -9.60
N LYS A 270 -4.91 10.57 -10.04
CA LYS A 270 -5.38 11.00 -11.35
C LYS A 270 -5.24 12.52 -11.52
N ALA A 271 -5.54 13.29 -10.49
CA ALA A 271 -5.37 14.75 -10.52
C ALA A 271 -3.90 15.18 -10.65
N TRP A 272 -2.97 14.40 -10.08
CA TRP A 272 -1.55 14.71 -10.11
C TRP A 272 -0.84 14.21 -11.37
N LEU A 273 -1.23 13.04 -11.90
CA LEU A 273 -0.47 12.32 -12.93
C LEU A 273 -1.12 12.37 -14.32
N SER A 274 -2.46 12.47 -14.42
CA SER A 274 -3.17 12.37 -15.69
C SER A 274 -3.34 13.74 -16.35
N ASP A 275 -3.18 13.77 -17.69
CA ASP A 275 -3.51 14.93 -18.52
C ASP A 275 -4.98 14.94 -18.97
N GLU A 276 -5.72 13.84 -18.76
CA GLU A 276 -7.14 13.75 -19.12
C GLU A 276 -7.98 14.65 -18.21
N PRO A 277 -8.71 15.67 -18.77
CA PRO A 277 -9.50 16.58 -17.96
C PRO A 277 -10.59 15.87 -17.16
N PHE A 278 -10.68 16.14 -15.87
CA PHE A 278 -11.73 15.61 -15.01
C PHE A 278 -11.93 16.50 -13.76
N VAL A 279 -13.01 16.26 -13.04
CA VAL A 279 -13.27 16.76 -11.68
C VAL A 279 -13.95 15.66 -10.87
N HIS A 280 -13.60 15.54 -9.60
CA HIS A 280 -14.16 14.55 -8.67
C HIS A 280 -14.42 15.18 -7.31
N ILE A 281 -15.65 15.07 -6.82
CA ILE A 281 -16.02 15.39 -5.44
C ILE A 281 -15.77 14.13 -4.61
N CYS A 282 -14.97 14.25 -3.54
CA CYS A 282 -14.67 13.13 -2.66
C CYS A 282 -15.85 12.75 -1.75
N SER A 283 -15.75 11.57 -1.14
CA SER A 283 -16.68 11.05 -0.11
C SER A 283 -18.14 10.90 -0.58
N LYS A 284 -18.37 10.70 -1.87
CA LYS A 284 -19.73 10.61 -2.47
C LYS A 284 -20.61 9.52 -1.89
N ARG A 285 -20.02 8.45 -1.35
CA ARG A 285 -20.77 7.33 -0.75
C ARG A 285 -21.31 7.64 0.63
N PHE A 286 -20.78 8.68 1.26
CA PHE A 286 -21.14 9.08 2.63
C PHE A 286 -21.99 10.33 2.61
N VAL A 287 -23.28 10.14 2.36
CA VAL A 287 -24.24 11.24 2.18
C VAL A 287 -24.66 11.85 3.52
N ASP A 288 -24.82 11.04 4.56
CA ASP A 288 -25.34 11.45 5.86
C ASP A 288 -24.24 12.05 6.75
N HIS A 289 -24.47 13.27 7.21
CA HIS A 289 -23.54 14.01 8.08
C HIS A 289 -24.27 14.64 9.26
N ALA A 290 -23.78 14.39 10.47
CA ALA A 290 -24.32 14.99 11.68
C ALA A 290 -23.74 16.39 11.97
N GLU A 291 -22.62 16.78 11.35
CA GLU A 291 -21.99 18.08 11.53
C GLU A 291 -22.79 19.20 10.85
N ASP A 292 -22.72 20.42 11.42
CA ASP A 292 -23.34 21.62 10.84
C ASP A 292 -22.58 22.18 9.63
N THR A 293 -21.33 21.79 9.48
CA THR A 293 -20.46 22.16 8.35
C THR A 293 -19.63 20.96 7.94
N VAL A 294 -19.70 20.60 6.66
CA VAL A 294 -18.97 19.48 6.08
C VAL A 294 -17.80 20.02 5.26
N LYS A 295 -16.62 19.44 5.45
CA LYS A 295 -15.47 19.68 4.57
C LYS A 295 -15.63 18.86 3.32
N ILE A 296 -15.72 19.52 2.16
CA ILE A 296 -15.78 18.86 0.85
C ILE A 296 -14.42 19.01 0.17
N THR A 297 -13.81 17.88 -0.14
CA THR A 297 -12.57 17.80 -0.94
C THR A 297 -12.94 17.59 -2.40
N VAL A 298 -12.27 18.29 -3.30
CA VAL A 298 -12.42 18.14 -4.75
C VAL A 298 -11.05 17.93 -5.38
N TYR A 299 -10.94 16.92 -6.21
CA TYR A 299 -9.74 16.65 -7.01
C TYR A 299 -9.98 16.97 -8.47
N THR A 300 -9.06 17.71 -9.08
CA THR A 300 -9.08 18.00 -10.52
C THR A 300 -7.70 18.41 -11.00
N ASN A 301 -7.33 18.00 -12.22
CA ASN A 301 -6.10 18.48 -12.88
C ASN A 301 -6.29 19.86 -13.55
N GLN A 302 -7.51 20.41 -13.52
CA GLN A 302 -7.82 21.71 -14.13
C GLN A 302 -7.24 22.87 -13.30
N PRO A 303 -6.99 24.04 -13.90
CA PRO A 303 -6.38 25.18 -13.22
C PRO A 303 -7.26 25.82 -12.14
N SER A 304 -8.56 25.54 -12.12
CA SER A 304 -9.49 26.04 -11.11
C SER A 304 -10.74 25.17 -11.03
N VAL A 305 -11.43 25.23 -9.90
CA VAL A 305 -12.73 24.61 -9.68
C VAL A 305 -13.68 25.55 -8.97
N GLU A 306 -14.93 25.54 -9.37
CA GLU A 306 -16.04 26.21 -8.69
C GLU A 306 -16.97 25.15 -8.09
N LEU A 307 -17.29 25.30 -6.80
CA LEU A 307 -18.25 24.42 -6.12
C LEU A 307 -19.56 25.15 -5.88
N PHE A 308 -20.66 24.51 -6.20
CA PHE A 308 -22.03 24.99 -5.98
C PHE A 308 -22.72 24.11 -4.92
N ALA A 309 -23.49 24.76 -4.05
CA ALA A 309 -24.38 24.12 -3.09
C ALA A 309 -25.81 24.58 -3.37
N ASN A 310 -26.71 23.66 -3.72
CA ASN A 310 -28.10 23.94 -4.13
C ASN A 310 -28.20 25.01 -5.23
N GLY A 311 -27.22 25.05 -6.14
CA GLY A 311 -27.15 26.00 -7.24
C GLY A 311 -26.53 27.37 -6.88
N GLU A 312 -26.21 27.59 -5.63
CA GLU A 312 -25.50 28.79 -5.16
C GLU A 312 -23.98 28.56 -5.16
N SER A 313 -23.22 29.48 -5.77
CA SER A 313 -21.75 29.37 -5.85
C SER A 313 -21.11 29.59 -4.47
N LEU A 314 -20.21 28.70 -4.11
CA LEU A 314 -19.35 28.83 -2.93
C LEU A 314 -17.99 29.46 -3.29
N GLY A 315 -17.85 29.92 -4.55
CA GLY A 315 -16.68 30.59 -5.07
C GLY A 315 -15.75 29.66 -5.87
N VAL A 316 -14.82 30.31 -6.56
CA VAL A 316 -13.81 29.65 -7.38
C VAL A 316 -12.50 29.53 -6.62
N GLN A 317 -11.94 28.34 -6.57
CA GLN A 317 -10.57 28.13 -6.08
C GLN A 317 -9.63 27.87 -7.27
N LYS A 318 -8.46 28.48 -7.25
CA LYS A 318 -7.38 28.22 -8.21
C LYS A 318 -6.46 27.13 -7.69
N LYS A 319 -5.93 26.32 -8.61
CA LYS A 319 -4.93 25.28 -8.29
C LYS A 319 -3.72 25.92 -7.63
N GLY A 320 -3.37 25.40 -6.44
CA GLY A 320 -2.13 25.72 -5.77
C GLY A 320 -0.96 24.91 -6.34
N GLU A 321 0.00 24.55 -5.51
CA GLU A 321 1.11 23.68 -5.90
C GLU A 321 0.59 22.26 -6.27
N PHE A 322 -0.45 21.79 -5.58
CA PHE A 322 -1.07 20.48 -5.82
C PHE A 322 -2.53 20.62 -6.22
N PRO A 323 -3.08 19.63 -6.93
CA PRO A 323 -4.43 19.68 -7.51
C PRO A 323 -5.53 19.26 -6.51
N PHE A 324 -5.44 19.72 -5.27
CA PHE A 324 -6.35 19.40 -4.17
C PHE A 324 -7.07 20.67 -3.70
N PHE A 325 -8.40 20.62 -3.65
CA PHE A 325 -9.23 21.79 -3.33
C PHE A 325 -10.17 21.45 -2.17
N TYR A 326 -10.33 22.39 -1.23
CA TYR A 326 -11.09 22.14 -0.01
C TYR A 326 -12.13 23.23 0.19
N PHE A 327 -13.38 22.84 0.35
CA PHE A 327 -14.50 23.74 0.59
C PHE A 327 -15.15 23.41 1.94
N SER A 328 -15.72 24.43 2.59
CA SER A 328 -16.56 24.27 3.77
C SER A 328 -18.00 24.53 3.38
N VAL A 329 -18.88 23.53 3.52
CA VAL A 329 -20.27 23.57 3.10
C VAL A 329 -21.17 23.52 4.32
N LYS A 330 -22.08 24.50 4.43
CA LYS A 330 -23.11 24.47 5.49
C LYS A 330 -24.06 23.30 5.24
N ASN A 331 -24.23 22.47 6.23
CA ASN A 331 -25.08 21.27 6.17
C ASN A 331 -26.43 21.55 6.83
N SER A 332 -27.48 21.74 6.01
CA SER A 332 -28.85 22.00 6.48
C SER A 332 -29.88 21.34 5.56
N GLY A 333 -30.45 20.22 5.99
CA GLY A 333 -31.33 19.41 5.14
C GLY A 333 -30.54 18.65 4.07
N VAL A 334 -31.06 18.59 2.86
CA VAL A 334 -30.36 17.99 1.70
C VAL A 334 -29.67 19.12 0.93
N THR A 335 -28.38 19.00 0.74
CA THR A 335 -27.57 19.95 -0.05
C THR A 335 -26.99 19.24 -1.26
N LYS A 336 -27.42 19.62 -2.45
CA LYS A 336 -26.88 19.14 -3.72
C LYS A 336 -25.59 19.89 -4.01
N LEU A 337 -24.53 19.15 -4.29
CA LEU A 337 -23.22 19.67 -4.62
C LEU A 337 -22.97 19.51 -6.12
N LYS A 338 -22.37 20.51 -6.74
CA LYS A 338 -21.87 20.44 -8.11
C LYS A 338 -20.53 21.13 -8.21
N ALA A 339 -19.50 20.37 -8.62
CA ALA A 339 -18.19 20.92 -8.96
C ALA A 339 -18.09 21.15 -10.47
N VAL A 340 -17.51 22.28 -10.87
CA VAL A 340 -17.27 22.64 -12.26
C VAL A 340 -15.79 23.03 -12.40
N ALA A 341 -15.08 22.36 -13.31
CA ALA A 341 -13.68 22.60 -13.59
C ALA A 341 -13.41 22.51 -15.11
N GLY A 342 -13.22 23.67 -15.76
CA GLY A 342 -13.24 23.74 -17.23
C GLY A 342 -14.58 23.25 -17.76
N ASP A 343 -14.54 22.32 -18.72
CA ASP A 343 -15.73 21.68 -19.29
C ASP A 343 -16.21 20.44 -18.49
N CYS A 344 -15.50 20.09 -17.40
CA CYS A 344 -15.84 18.94 -16.58
C CYS A 344 -16.78 19.32 -15.45
N THR A 345 -17.73 18.42 -15.15
CA THR A 345 -18.63 18.58 -14.02
C THR A 345 -18.75 17.29 -13.23
N ASP A 346 -18.98 17.41 -11.94
CA ASP A 346 -19.24 16.30 -11.04
C ASP A 346 -20.28 16.70 -10.01
N GLU A 347 -21.14 15.76 -9.62
CA GLU A 347 -22.25 16.02 -8.71
C GLU A 347 -22.24 15.03 -7.56
N SER A 348 -22.68 15.50 -6.40
CA SER A 348 -22.87 14.74 -5.17
C SER A 348 -23.97 15.37 -4.34
N GLU A 349 -24.27 14.79 -3.20
CA GLU A 349 -25.14 15.41 -2.20
C GLU A 349 -24.66 15.09 -0.79
N ILE A 350 -24.97 15.98 0.16
CA ILE A 350 -24.86 15.73 1.58
C ILE A 350 -26.21 15.97 2.23
N ARG A 351 -26.47 15.25 3.33
CA ARG A 351 -27.73 15.31 4.06
C ARG A 351 -27.48 15.49 5.56
N LYS A 352 -28.12 16.50 6.14
CA LYS A 352 -28.10 16.70 7.58
C LYS A 352 -28.89 15.60 8.27
N VAL A 353 -28.28 14.91 9.20
CA VAL A 353 -28.89 13.95 10.09
C VAL A 353 -28.68 14.37 11.56
N GLU A 354 -29.49 13.84 12.47
CA GLU A 354 -29.32 14.15 13.90
C GLU A 354 -28.17 13.42 14.56
N LYS A 355 -27.85 12.24 14.05
CA LYS A 355 -26.75 11.36 14.54
C LYS A 355 -26.03 10.74 13.37
N ASP A 356 -24.77 10.37 13.58
CA ASP A 356 -23.97 9.67 12.60
C ASP A 356 -24.66 8.38 12.15
N ASN A 357 -24.54 8.11 10.84
CA ASN A 357 -25.17 6.93 10.25
C ASN A 357 -24.40 5.66 10.68
N PRO A 358 -25.06 4.72 11.39
CA PRO A 358 -24.39 3.51 11.87
C PRO A 358 -23.91 2.59 10.74
N ASP A 359 -24.49 2.72 9.52
CA ASP A 359 -24.05 1.92 8.37
C ASP A 359 -22.67 2.35 7.84
N TYR A 360 -22.18 3.53 8.25
CA TYR A 360 -20.85 4.01 7.90
C TYR A 360 -19.78 3.60 8.92
N VAL A 361 -20.18 2.99 10.01
CA VAL A 361 -19.25 2.57 11.07
C VAL A 361 -18.72 1.18 10.75
N MET A 362 -17.40 1.04 10.76
CA MET A 362 -16.76 -0.26 10.67
C MET A 362 -17.28 -1.17 11.79
N GLN A 363 -17.89 -2.28 11.43
CA GLN A 363 -18.29 -3.31 12.38
C GLN A 363 -17.08 -4.22 12.62
N GLU A 364 -16.74 -4.45 13.87
CA GLU A 364 -15.74 -5.46 14.19
C GLU A 364 -16.27 -6.83 13.76
N GLU A 365 -15.76 -7.35 12.67
CA GLU A 365 -15.94 -8.76 12.35
C GLU A 365 -15.14 -9.57 13.36
N GLY A 366 -15.77 -10.60 13.90
CA GLY A 366 -15.09 -11.56 14.76
C GLY A 366 -13.85 -12.10 14.06
N ALA A 367 -12.79 -12.36 14.79
CA ALA A 367 -11.56 -12.93 14.26
C ALA A 367 -11.90 -14.11 13.32
N VAL A 368 -11.24 -14.19 12.16
CA VAL A 368 -11.32 -15.36 11.28
C VAL A 368 -11.03 -16.58 12.14
N ILE A 369 -11.99 -17.50 12.18
CA ILE A 369 -11.78 -18.80 12.81
C ILE A 369 -10.57 -19.40 12.10
N ASN A 370 -9.45 -19.51 12.82
CA ASN A 370 -8.25 -20.15 12.31
C ASN A 370 -8.66 -21.56 11.84
N TRP A 371 -8.42 -21.88 10.59
CA TRP A 371 -8.75 -23.18 9.99
C TRP A 371 -8.09 -24.36 10.71
N PHE A 372 -7.08 -24.07 11.52
CA PHE A 372 -6.45 -25.01 12.41
C PHE A 372 -7.01 -24.79 13.82
N GLU A 373 -8.05 -25.54 14.20
CA GLU A 373 -8.36 -25.72 15.61
C GLU A 373 -7.11 -26.33 16.29
N ILE A 374 -6.42 -25.49 17.04
CA ILE A 374 -5.31 -25.98 17.83
C ILE A 374 -5.95 -26.59 19.09
N ASP A 375 -5.95 -27.93 19.14
CA ASP A 375 -6.30 -28.66 20.34
C ASP A 375 -5.24 -28.38 21.39
N MET A 376 -5.58 -27.48 22.32
CA MET A 376 -4.64 -27.00 23.33
C MET A 376 -4.75 -27.84 24.59
N PRO A 377 -3.66 -28.49 25.03
CA PRO A 377 -3.64 -29.13 26.34
C PRO A 377 -3.95 -28.13 27.45
N ASP A 378 -4.77 -28.53 28.43
CA ASP A 378 -5.12 -27.69 29.56
C ASP A 378 -3.88 -27.09 30.25
N GLY A 379 -3.90 -25.78 30.49
CA GLY A 379 -2.82 -25.07 31.18
C GLY A 379 -1.64 -24.64 30.31
N MET A 380 -1.71 -24.80 28.98
CA MET A 380 -0.74 -24.23 28.05
C MET A 380 -1.23 -22.88 27.48
N LEU A 381 -0.27 -22.05 27.11
CA LEU A 381 -0.52 -20.79 26.40
C LEU A 381 -0.31 -20.96 24.90
N SER A 382 -1.17 -20.36 24.09
CA SER A 382 -1.10 -20.38 22.62
C SER A 382 -1.07 -18.98 22.04
N ILE A 383 -0.92 -18.91 20.72
CA ILE A 383 -1.09 -17.68 19.94
C ILE A 383 -2.51 -17.08 20.05
N ASN A 384 -3.48 -17.88 20.53
CA ASN A 384 -4.86 -17.42 20.76
C ASN A 384 -5.08 -16.78 22.13
N ASN A 385 -4.06 -16.76 22.99
CA ASN A 385 -4.15 -16.10 24.28
C ASN A 385 -3.80 -14.62 24.15
N THR A 386 -4.55 -13.78 24.86
CA THR A 386 -4.24 -12.36 24.92
C THR A 386 -2.90 -12.12 25.67
N ILE A 387 -2.24 -11.00 25.40
CA ILE A 387 -1.06 -10.58 26.17
C ILE A 387 -1.39 -10.52 27.67
N GLY A 388 -2.62 -10.08 28.01
CA GLY A 388 -3.13 -10.09 29.38
C GLY A 388 -3.16 -11.48 30.01
N ASP A 389 -3.57 -12.51 29.28
CA ASP A 389 -3.57 -13.90 29.76
C ASP A 389 -2.14 -14.43 29.93
N ILE A 390 -1.26 -14.11 29.00
CA ILE A 390 0.16 -14.47 29.08
C ILE A 390 0.79 -13.84 30.34
N LEU A 391 0.49 -12.56 30.60
CA LEU A 391 1.00 -11.85 31.78
C LEU A 391 0.44 -12.37 33.11
N LYS A 392 -0.70 -13.08 33.15
CA LYS A 392 -1.21 -13.73 34.37
C LYS A 392 -0.36 -14.91 34.81
N THR A 393 0.45 -15.49 33.91
CA THR A 393 1.29 -16.65 34.24
C THR A 393 2.75 -16.26 34.44
N PHE A 394 3.43 -16.93 35.39
CA PHE A 394 4.86 -16.69 35.62
C PHE A 394 5.74 -17.04 34.41
N LYS A 395 5.44 -18.16 33.75
CA LYS A 395 6.12 -18.56 32.49
C LYS A 395 5.89 -17.58 31.36
N GLY A 396 4.66 -17.09 31.18
CA GLY A 396 4.34 -16.08 30.19
C GLY A 396 5.10 -14.77 30.37
N LYS A 397 5.22 -14.30 31.62
CA LYS A 397 6.06 -13.12 31.95
C LYS A 397 7.52 -13.32 31.54
N LEU A 398 8.08 -14.52 31.80
CA LEU A 398 9.46 -14.84 31.41
C LEU A 398 9.63 -14.88 29.87
N VAL A 399 8.67 -15.45 29.16
CA VAL A 399 8.68 -15.47 27.68
C VAL A 399 8.63 -14.04 27.13
N LEU A 400 7.70 -13.21 27.59
CA LEU A 400 7.61 -11.80 27.16
C LEU A 400 8.88 -11.00 27.51
N LEU A 401 9.47 -11.23 28.67
CA LEU A 401 10.75 -10.63 29.03
C LEU A 401 11.90 -11.10 28.13
N SER A 402 11.88 -12.36 27.71
CA SER A 402 12.88 -12.90 26.77
C SER A 402 12.71 -12.32 25.37
N VAL A 403 11.46 -12.19 24.89
CA VAL A 403 11.14 -11.53 23.62
C VAL A 403 11.54 -10.05 23.66
N ALA A 404 11.20 -9.34 24.74
CA ALA A 404 11.60 -7.94 24.91
C ALA A 404 13.13 -7.77 24.94
N LYS A 405 13.86 -8.68 25.62
CA LYS A 405 15.33 -8.69 25.61
C LYS A 405 15.90 -8.97 24.23
N MET A 406 15.31 -9.91 23.49
CA MET A 406 15.75 -10.25 22.13
C MET A 406 15.54 -9.06 21.18
N LEU A 407 14.41 -8.38 21.28
CA LEU A 407 14.12 -7.16 20.54
C LEU A 407 15.05 -6.00 20.92
N MET A 408 15.38 -5.87 22.21
CA MET A 408 16.32 -4.83 22.69
C MET A 408 17.79 -5.16 22.39
N SER A 409 18.17 -6.43 22.27
CA SER A 409 19.55 -6.85 21.96
C SER A 409 19.85 -6.85 20.47
N GLY A 410 18.83 -6.95 19.61
CA GLY A 410 18.95 -6.78 18.15
C GLY A 410 19.11 -5.33 17.71
N SER A 411 18.79 -4.37 18.58
CA SER A 411 18.86 -2.94 18.32
C SER A 411 20.12 -2.32 18.94
N LYS A 412 21.27 -2.45 18.28
CA LYS A 412 22.47 -1.65 18.60
C LYS A 412 22.44 -0.22 18.02
N GLY A 413 21.30 0.19 17.47
CA GLY A 413 21.05 1.56 17.02
C GLY A 413 19.73 2.03 17.59
N GLY A 414 19.75 3.03 18.45
CA GLY A 414 18.67 3.51 19.30
C GLY A 414 17.39 3.98 18.63
N ASP A 415 16.72 3.11 17.90
CA ASP A 415 15.40 3.37 17.36
C ASP A 415 14.31 2.76 18.27
N LYS A 416 13.60 3.63 18.97
CA LYS A 416 12.52 3.27 19.89
C LYS A 416 11.23 2.84 19.16
N SER A 417 11.22 2.74 17.83
CA SER A 417 10.05 2.43 17.02
C SER A 417 9.55 0.98 17.21
N ILE A 418 10.44 0.05 17.54
CA ILE A 418 10.06 -1.36 17.80
C ILE A 418 9.23 -1.51 19.08
N VAL A 419 9.48 -0.66 20.08
CA VAL A 419 8.66 -0.65 21.31
C VAL A 419 7.24 -0.15 21.00
N CYS A 420 7.08 0.70 20.01
CA CYS A 420 5.78 1.20 19.55
C CYS A 420 4.94 0.10 18.87
N LEU A 421 5.55 -0.81 18.11
CA LEU A 421 4.85 -1.94 17.45
C LEU A 421 4.22 -2.92 18.44
N LEU A 422 4.84 -3.12 19.61
CA LEU A 422 4.27 -3.96 20.68
C LEU A 422 3.18 -3.25 21.49
N TYR A 423 3.17 -1.89 21.47
CA TYR A 423 2.16 -1.09 22.19
C TYR A 423 1.02 -0.63 21.32
N THR A 424 1.17 -0.63 19.98
CA THR A 424 0.20 -0.08 19.02
C THR A 424 -0.50 -1.13 18.14
N SER A 425 -0.20 -2.42 18.34
CA SER A 425 -1.08 -3.49 17.83
C SER A 425 -1.99 -3.94 18.98
N PRO A 426 -3.16 -3.32 19.17
CA PRO A 426 -4.14 -3.87 20.09
C PRO A 426 -4.53 -5.23 19.53
N SER A 427 -4.38 -6.27 20.36
CA SER A 427 -5.11 -7.52 20.08
C SER A 427 -6.57 -7.15 19.98
N PRO A 428 -7.33 -7.65 18.97
CA PRO A 428 -8.77 -7.36 18.82
C PRO A 428 -9.60 -7.65 20.07
N ARG A 429 -9.03 -8.34 21.06
CA ARG A 429 -9.66 -8.65 22.36
C ARG A 429 -9.33 -7.68 23.49
N ASP A 430 -8.37 -6.78 23.31
CA ASP A 430 -8.00 -5.81 24.34
C ASP A 430 -8.87 -4.53 24.33
N ILE A 431 -9.72 -4.37 23.32
CA ILE A 431 -10.62 -3.20 23.15
C ILE A 431 -12.00 -3.44 23.76
N SER A 432 -12.38 -4.66 24.12
CA SER A 432 -13.71 -4.99 24.65
C SER A 432 -13.75 -4.99 26.20
N GLY A 433 -13.16 -3.99 26.84
CA GLY A 433 -13.08 -3.94 28.30
C GLY A 433 -12.92 -2.55 28.89
N SER A 434 -13.88 -1.66 28.65
CA SER A 434 -14.22 -0.55 29.58
C SER A 434 -15.59 0.00 29.28
#